data_91079b3f092b259174d8f2f3a0c0a867
#
_entry.id   91079b3f092b259174d8f2f3a0c0a867
#
_cell.length_a   1.000
_cell.length_b   1.000
_cell.length_c   1.000
_cell.angle_alpha   90.00
_cell.angle_beta   90.00
_cell.angle_gamma   90.00
#
_symmetry.space_group_name_H-M   'P 1'
#
loop_
_entity.id
_entity.type
_entity.pdbx_description
1 polymer ?
#
loop_
_entity_poly.entity_id
_entity_poly.type
_entity_poly.pdbx_seq_one_letter_code
_entity_poly.pdbx_strand_id
1 'polypeptide(L)'
;NEIRPGNFIFYDLAQYKIGSCEIDDIAIRMICPVVSIYEEREEVLIYGGSVHFSKDRLRENESDIFGYVYYGEVWDVSNKIGYIKSLSQEHGIVKLEKEIDIKIGDQLNVIPVHSCLAVDKMGAFYESDKRVEIMK
;
A
#
# COMPACT_ATOMS: atom_id res chain seq x y z
N ASN A 1 -36.17 0.21 0.40
CA ASN A 1 -35.02 1.07 0.11
C ASN A 1 -33.78 0.39 0.69
N GLU A 2 -32.73 0.24 -0.12
CA GLU A 2 -31.48 -0.42 0.26
C GLU A 2 -30.33 0.57 0.04
N ILE A 3 -29.39 0.63 0.98
CA ILE A 3 -28.14 1.37 0.85
C ILE A 3 -27.00 0.36 0.83
N ARG A 4 -26.13 0.44 -0.18
CA ARG A 4 -24.91 -0.35 -0.31
C ARG A 4 -23.70 0.59 -0.16
N PRO A 5 -23.28 0.89 1.08
CA PRO A 5 -22.11 1.73 1.28
C PRO A 5 -20.88 1.03 0.70
N GLY A 6 -20.04 1.80 0.03
CA GLY A 6 -18.79 1.31 -0.54
C GLY A 6 -17.67 1.21 0.49
N ASN A 7 -16.46 1.55 0.08
CA ASN A 7 -15.26 1.45 0.90
C ASN A 7 -15.14 2.56 1.96
N PHE A 8 -16.06 2.58 2.93
CA PHE A 8 -16.06 3.58 4.01
C PHE A 8 -15.42 3.07 5.32
N ILE A 9 -15.23 1.75 5.44
CA ILE A 9 -14.63 1.14 6.65
C ILE A 9 -13.12 1.30 6.64
N PHE A 10 -12.50 1.07 5.48
CA PHE A 10 -11.05 1.11 5.35
C PHE A 10 -10.54 2.42 4.76
N TYR A 11 -11.29 3.01 3.83
CA TYR A 11 -10.81 3.98 2.86
C TYR A 11 -9.57 3.45 2.12
N ASP A 12 -9.04 4.22 1.17
CA ASP A 12 -7.86 3.91 0.40
C ASP A 12 -7.35 5.14 -0.37
N LEU A 13 -6.29 4.98 -1.15
CA LEU A 13 -5.75 6.10 -1.91
C LEU A 13 -6.72 6.61 -2.98
N ALA A 14 -7.58 5.77 -3.55
CA ALA A 14 -8.59 6.22 -4.50
C ALA A 14 -9.61 7.15 -3.82
N GLN A 15 -10.06 6.80 -2.61
CA GLN A 15 -10.97 7.63 -1.80
C GLN A 15 -10.31 8.94 -1.36
N TYR A 16 -9.06 8.89 -0.94
CA TYR A 16 -8.27 10.07 -0.61
C TYR A 16 -8.15 11.02 -1.81
N LYS A 17 -7.84 10.50 -3.00
CA LYS A 17 -7.67 11.31 -4.22
C LYS A 17 -8.93 12.01 -4.70
N ILE A 18 -10.10 11.45 -4.46
CA ILE A 18 -11.39 12.11 -4.77
C ILE A 18 -11.90 13.00 -3.63
N GLY A 19 -11.15 13.14 -2.54
CA GLY A 19 -11.48 14.00 -1.41
C GLY A 19 -12.55 13.44 -0.46
N SER A 20 -12.75 12.13 -0.43
CA SER A 20 -13.72 11.46 0.47
C SER A 20 -13.17 11.24 1.87
N CYS A 21 -11.87 11.32 2.07
CA CYS A 21 -11.18 11.13 3.35
C CYS A 21 -9.82 11.83 3.34
N GLU A 22 -9.25 12.03 4.52
CA GLU A 22 -7.85 12.39 4.68
C GLU A 22 -6.96 11.14 4.66
N ILE A 23 -5.66 11.32 4.49
CA ILE A 23 -4.71 10.19 4.44
C ILE A 23 -4.68 9.41 5.77
N ASP A 24 -4.89 10.10 6.88
CA ASP A 24 -4.93 9.52 8.24
C ASP A 24 -6.21 8.70 8.51
N ASP A 25 -7.27 8.91 7.72
CA ASP A 25 -8.50 8.14 7.85
C ASP A 25 -8.38 6.73 7.24
N ILE A 26 -7.31 6.48 6.47
CA ILE A 26 -7.12 5.17 5.82
C ILE A 26 -6.69 4.15 6.87
N ALA A 27 -7.59 3.21 7.17
CA ALA A 27 -7.43 2.28 8.28
C ALA A 27 -6.62 1.03 7.94
N ILE A 28 -6.27 0.80 6.67
CA ILE A 28 -5.56 -0.42 6.26
C ILE A 28 -4.25 -0.13 5.57
N ARG A 29 -3.27 -0.97 5.86
CA ARG A 29 -1.96 -0.98 5.21
C ARG A 29 -1.48 -2.42 5.05
N MET A 30 -0.66 -2.64 4.06
CA MET A 30 0.02 -3.91 3.86
C MET A 30 1.48 -3.78 4.26
N ILE A 31 1.96 -4.72 5.06
CA ILE A 31 3.37 -4.80 5.45
C ILE A 31 4.11 -5.67 4.44
N CYS A 32 5.11 -5.09 3.78
CA CYS A 32 5.86 -5.75 2.72
C CYS A 32 7.36 -5.74 3.04
N PRO A 33 8.03 -6.90 3.08
CA PRO A 33 9.47 -6.94 3.28
C PRO A 33 10.23 -6.47 2.03
N VAL A 34 11.35 -5.78 2.28
CA VAL A 34 12.33 -5.42 1.25
C VAL A 34 13.14 -6.65 0.89
N VAL A 35 13.22 -6.98 -0.40
CA VAL A 35 13.95 -8.15 -0.91
C VAL A 35 15.18 -7.78 -1.75
N SER A 36 15.24 -6.56 -2.28
CA SER A 36 16.42 -6.04 -2.99
C SER A 36 16.45 -4.52 -3.00
N ILE A 37 17.63 -3.95 -3.14
CA ILE A 37 17.87 -2.50 -3.17
C ILE A 37 18.70 -2.16 -4.40
N TYR A 38 18.30 -1.09 -5.10
CA TYR A 38 18.94 -0.58 -6.32
C TYR A 38 19.27 0.91 -6.11
N GLU A 39 20.36 1.19 -5.43
CA GLU A 39 20.77 2.54 -5.03
C GLU A 39 20.87 3.53 -6.21
N GLU A 40 21.52 3.11 -7.31
CA GLU A 40 21.69 3.95 -8.49
C GLU A 40 20.37 4.40 -9.14
N ARG A 41 19.27 3.68 -8.88
CA ARG A 41 17.94 3.99 -9.42
C ARG A 41 17.00 4.60 -8.38
N GLU A 42 17.46 4.67 -7.11
CA GLU A 42 16.61 5.05 -5.98
C GLU A 42 15.37 4.16 -5.89
N GLU A 43 15.58 2.85 -6.00
CA GLU A 43 14.51 1.86 -6.03
C GLU A 43 14.74 0.74 -5.04
N VAL A 44 13.67 0.23 -4.48
CA VAL A 44 13.68 -1.02 -3.71
C VAL A 44 12.64 -1.98 -4.27
N LEU A 45 12.97 -3.27 -4.23
CA LEU A 45 12.05 -4.35 -4.54
C LEU A 45 11.43 -4.87 -3.24
N ILE A 46 10.11 -4.96 -3.21
CA ILE A 46 9.37 -5.51 -2.09
C ILE A 46 8.66 -6.80 -2.49
N TYR A 47 8.48 -7.72 -1.55
CA TYR A 47 7.53 -8.82 -1.70
C TYR A 47 6.13 -8.28 -1.43
N GLY A 48 5.43 -7.99 -2.49
CA GLY A 48 4.13 -7.32 -2.50
C GLY A 48 3.78 -6.96 -3.94
N GLY A 49 3.13 -7.87 -4.66
CA GLY A 49 2.81 -7.74 -6.07
C GLY A 49 1.31 -7.70 -6.36
N SER A 50 0.94 -7.90 -7.61
CA SER A 50 -0.45 -7.80 -8.06
C SER A 50 -1.38 -8.86 -7.48
N VAL A 51 -0.84 -10.00 -7.03
CA VAL A 51 -1.61 -11.02 -6.30
C VAL A 51 -2.01 -10.57 -4.89
N HIS A 52 -1.35 -9.55 -4.35
CA HIS A 52 -1.61 -8.98 -3.04
C HIS A 52 -2.42 -7.68 -3.12
N PHE A 53 -2.05 -6.77 -4.05
CA PHE A 53 -2.62 -5.42 -4.14
C PHE A 53 -3.73 -5.26 -5.18
N SER A 54 -3.87 -6.15 -6.15
CA SER A 54 -4.54 -5.93 -7.43
C SER A 54 -3.66 -5.18 -8.44
N LYS A 55 -4.26 -4.75 -9.55
CA LYS A 55 -3.61 -3.89 -10.55
C LYS A 55 -4.24 -2.51 -10.65
N ASP A 56 -5.04 -2.15 -9.66
CA ASP A 56 -5.61 -0.81 -9.59
C ASP A 56 -4.51 0.21 -9.36
N ARG A 57 -4.61 1.30 -10.07
CA ARG A 57 -3.60 2.35 -10.08
C ARG A 57 -4.21 3.74 -10.08
N LEU A 58 -3.48 4.67 -9.53
CA LEU A 58 -3.69 6.09 -9.71
C LEU A 58 -2.71 6.60 -10.77
N ARG A 59 -3.06 7.71 -11.40
CA ARG A 59 -2.14 8.41 -12.29
C ARG A 59 -1.80 9.78 -11.72
N GLU A 60 -0.52 9.99 -11.46
CA GLU A 60 0.01 11.24 -10.91
C GLU A 60 1.25 11.65 -11.70
N ASN A 61 1.28 12.91 -12.16
CA ASN A 61 2.42 13.45 -12.89
C ASN A 61 2.93 12.52 -14.00
N GLU A 62 2.00 11.95 -14.80
CA GLU A 62 2.26 10.99 -15.87
C GLU A 62 2.77 9.61 -15.42
N SER A 63 2.92 9.36 -14.12
CA SER A 63 3.33 8.09 -13.56
C SER A 63 2.15 7.29 -13.05
N ASP A 64 2.19 5.98 -13.25
CA ASP A 64 1.27 5.04 -12.60
C ASP A 64 1.74 4.77 -11.17
N ILE A 65 0.82 4.83 -10.21
CA ILE A 65 1.05 4.61 -8.78
C ILE A 65 0.15 3.49 -8.29
N PHE A 66 0.74 2.46 -7.72
CA PHE A 66 0.04 1.27 -7.22
C PHE A 66 -0.10 1.22 -5.70
N GLY A 67 0.44 2.21 -5.00
CA GLY A 67 0.36 2.37 -3.55
C GLY A 67 1.38 3.39 -3.06
N TYR A 68 1.09 4.05 -1.94
CA TYR A 68 2.05 4.90 -1.25
C TYR A 68 2.83 4.08 -0.22
N VAL A 69 4.12 4.35 -0.09
CA VAL A 69 5.03 3.59 0.75
C VAL A 69 5.57 4.44 1.88
N TYR A 70 5.55 3.88 3.08
CA TYR A 70 5.95 4.52 4.33
C TYR A 70 6.96 3.64 5.06
N TYR A 71 7.87 4.27 5.80
CA TYR A 71 8.88 3.59 6.60
C TYR A 71 8.64 3.80 8.09
N GLY A 72 8.94 2.78 8.89
CA GLY A 72 8.86 2.80 10.34
C GLY A 72 7.83 1.82 10.91
N GLU A 73 8.07 1.38 12.13
CA GLU A 73 7.18 0.44 12.84
C GLU A 73 5.89 1.13 13.29
N VAL A 74 6.00 2.39 13.70
CA VAL A 74 4.86 3.21 14.10
C VAL A 74 4.28 3.90 12.87
N TRP A 75 2.97 3.81 12.72
CA TRP A 75 2.25 4.49 11.64
C TRP A 75 2.37 6.00 11.81
N ASP A 76 2.95 6.64 10.82
CA ASP A 76 3.07 8.08 10.72
C ASP A 76 3.04 8.49 9.25
N VAL A 77 2.05 9.27 8.87
CA VAL A 77 1.87 9.75 7.48
C VAL A 77 2.99 10.69 7.03
N SER A 78 3.75 11.29 7.94
CA SER A 78 4.92 12.10 7.61
C SER A 78 6.09 11.27 7.10
N ASN A 79 6.09 9.96 7.41
CA ASN A 79 7.12 9.01 7.01
C ASN A 79 6.91 8.39 5.63
N LYS A 80 6.16 9.04 4.73
CA LYS A 80 6.11 8.64 3.33
C LYS A 80 7.51 8.71 2.73
N ILE A 81 7.91 7.62 2.09
CA ILE A 81 9.24 7.50 1.46
C ILE A 81 9.18 7.36 -0.06
N GLY A 82 8.00 7.09 -0.60
CA GLY A 82 7.84 6.90 -2.03
C GLY A 82 6.54 6.22 -2.40
N TYR A 83 6.54 5.57 -3.55
CA TYR A 83 5.37 4.89 -4.10
C TYR A 83 5.77 3.65 -4.90
N ILE A 84 4.84 2.71 -5.02
CA ILE A 84 5.01 1.56 -5.92
C ILE A 84 4.77 2.03 -7.36
N LYS A 85 5.79 1.99 -8.20
CA LYS A 85 5.73 2.41 -9.60
C LYS A 85 5.35 1.29 -10.57
N SER A 86 5.55 0.04 -10.16
CA SER A 86 5.16 -1.12 -10.98
C SER A 86 4.97 -2.35 -10.11
N LEU A 87 4.09 -3.26 -10.59
CA LEU A 87 3.81 -4.54 -9.95
C LEU A 87 4.06 -5.68 -10.95
N SER A 88 4.85 -6.66 -10.54
CA SER A 88 4.84 -8.00 -11.10
C SER A 88 3.83 -8.87 -10.35
N GLN A 89 3.84 -10.17 -10.56
CA GLN A 89 2.92 -11.08 -9.90
C GLN A 89 3.07 -11.02 -8.37
N GLU A 90 4.29 -11.17 -7.86
CA GLU A 90 4.57 -11.28 -6.42
C GLU A 90 5.36 -10.10 -5.85
N HIS A 91 5.93 -9.25 -6.69
CA HIS A 91 6.82 -8.18 -6.28
C HIS A 91 6.36 -6.82 -6.78
N GLY A 92 6.69 -5.80 -6.01
CA GLY A 92 6.52 -4.40 -6.35
C GLY A 92 7.86 -3.67 -6.41
N ILE A 93 8.02 -2.76 -7.38
CA ILE A 93 9.15 -1.85 -7.42
C ILE A 93 8.69 -0.52 -6.82
N VAL A 94 9.32 -0.14 -5.73
CA VAL A 94 9.11 1.14 -5.06
C VAL A 94 10.12 2.14 -5.61
N LYS A 95 9.65 3.31 -6.04
CA LYS A 95 10.48 4.49 -6.30
C LYS A 95 10.60 5.29 -5.02
N LEU A 96 11.82 5.51 -4.56
CA LEU A 96 12.09 6.36 -3.40
C LEU A 96 12.04 7.83 -3.81
N GLU A 97 11.42 8.65 -2.99
CA GLU A 97 11.29 10.12 -3.17
C GLU A 97 12.22 10.89 -2.22
N LYS A 98 12.90 10.18 -1.33
CA LYS A 98 13.91 10.74 -0.41
C LYS A 98 14.97 9.70 -0.09
N GLU A 99 16.14 10.17 0.27
CA GLU A 99 17.23 9.32 0.77
C GLU A 99 16.85 8.75 2.14
N ILE A 100 17.03 7.44 2.30
CA ILE A 100 16.72 6.72 3.52
C ILE A 100 17.59 5.46 3.62
N ASP A 101 18.09 5.16 4.82
CA ASP A 101 18.86 3.94 5.09
C ASP A 101 17.90 2.74 5.23
N ILE A 102 17.64 2.07 4.12
CA ILE A 102 16.81 0.86 4.05
C ILE A 102 17.71 -0.35 3.89
N LYS A 103 17.35 -1.46 4.53
CA LYS A 103 18.07 -2.73 4.47
C LYS A 103 17.15 -3.84 3.93
N ILE A 104 17.76 -4.84 3.32
CA ILE A 104 17.05 -6.08 2.96
C ILE A 104 16.50 -6.71 4.23
N GLY A 105 15.21 -7.07 4.20
CA GLY A 105 14.48 -7.59 5.35
C GLY A 105 13.70 -6.54 6.14
N ASP A 106 13.95 -5.25 5.94
CA ASP A 106 13.12 -4.19 6.52
C ASP A 106 11.67 -4.32 6.04
N GLN A 107 10.75 -3.93 6.89
CA GLN A 107 9.31 -3.94 6.59
C GLN A 107 8.84 -2.54 6.22
N LEU A 108 8.24 -2.43 5.05
CA LEU A 108 7.63 -1.20 4.57
C LEU A 108 6.11 -1.29 4.69
N ASN A 109 5.48 -0.18 5.06
CA ASN A 109 4.04 -0.05 5.12
C ASN A 109 3.53 0.51 3.79
N VAL A 110 2.57 -0.16 3.19
CA VAL A 110 1.99 0.25 1.91
C VAL A 110 0.51 0.53 2.08
N ILE A 111 0.08 1.74 1.75
CA ILE A 111 -1.34 2.05 1.57
C ILE A 111 -1.72 1.66 0.14
N PRO A 112 -2.66 0.72 -0.05
CA PRO A 112 -3.09 0.29 -1.37
C PRO A 112 -3.94 1.36 -2.07
N VAL A 113 -3.98 1.31 -3.39
CA VAL A 113 -4.92 2.12 -4.18
C VAL A 113 -6.36 1.72 -3.91
N HIS A 114 -6.61 0.40 -3.76
CA HIS A 114 -7.95 -0.14 -3.51
C HIS A 114 -7.92 -1.14 -2.35
N SER A 115 -8.31 -0.69 -1.18
CA SER A 115 -8.26 -1.50 0.05
C SER A 115 -9.12 -2.75 -0.01
N CYS A 116 -10.36 -2.67 -0.51
CA CYS A 116 -11.26 -3.81 -0.58
C CYS A 116 -10.67 -4.96 -1.41
N LEU A 117 -10.04 -4.66 -2.55
CA LEU A 117 -9.40 -5.67 -3.39
C LEU A 117 -8.17 -6.28 -2.73
N ALA A 118 -7.37 -5.46 -2.03
CA ALA A 118 -6.21 -5.96 -1.30
C ALA A 118 -6.64 -6.91 -0.18
N VAL A 119 -7.64 -6.53 0.60
CA VAL A 119 -8.18 -7.39 1.69
C VAL A 119 -8.80 -8.67 1.14
N ASP A 120 -9.58 -8.59 0.05
CA ASP A 120 -10.16 -9.77 -0.60
C ASP A 120 -9.09 -10.77 -1.06
N LYS A 121 -8.02 -10.28 -1.69
CA LYS A 121 -6.90 -11.11 -2.12
C LYS A 121 -6.16 -11.77 -0.96
N MET A 122 -5.98 -11.06 0.14
CA MET A 122 -5.32 -11.58 1.33
C MET A 122 -6.21 -12.52 2.15
N GLY A 123 -7.53 -12.43 2.00
CA GLY A 123 -8.51 -13.27 2.69
C GLY A 123 -8.72 -12.97 4.17
N ALA A 124 -7.89 -12.13 4.75
CA ALA A 124 -7.97 -11.70 6.14
C ALA A 124 -7.14 -10.44 6.35
N PHE A 125 -7.37 -9.74 7.44
CA PHE A 125 -6.51 -8.67 7.94
C PHE A 125 -6.29 -8.83 9.45
N TYR A 126 -5.38 -8.06 10.01
CA TYR A 126 -5.09 -8.06 11.45
C TYR A 126 -5.49 -6.72 12.05
N GLU A 127 -6.22 -6.77 13.15
CA GLU A 127 -6.46 -5.63 14.03
C GLU A 127 -5.63 -5.88 15.30
N SER A 128 -4.52 -5.16 15.43
CA SER A 128 -3.47 -5.51 16.40
C SER A 128 -3.01 -6.96 16.19
N ASP A 129 -3.11 -7.82 17.18
CA ASP A 129 -2.72 -9.25 17.08
C ASP A 129 -3.88 -10.17 16.71
N LYS A 130 -5.09 -9.61 16.51
CA LYS A 130 -6.27 -10.40 16.20
C LYS A 130 -6.47 -10.52 14.69
N ARG A 131 -6.46 -11.75 14.19
CA ARG A 131 -6.81 -12.04 12.80
C ARG A 131 -8.32 -11.94 12.60
N VAL A 132 -8.72 -11.15 11.60
CA VAL A 132 -10.10 -10.98 11.17
C VAL A 132 -10.27 -11.56 9.77
N GLU A 133 -11.09 -12.56 9.62
CA GLU A 133 -11.40 -13.18 8.34
C GLU A 133 -12.52 -12.40 7.64
N ILE A 134 -12.41 -12.27 6.32
CA ILE A 134 -13.47 -11.70 5.51
C ILE A 134 -14.43 -12.81 5.05
N MET A 135 -15.70 -12.44 4.91
CA MET A 135 -16.67 -13.31 4.25
C MET A 135 -16.41 -13.32 2.74
N LYS A 136 -16.35 -14.50 2.16
CA LYS A 136 -16.26 -14.72 0.71
C LYS A 136 -17.57 -15.30 0.18
#